data_7093652e92243ef4e63f318096e0b126
#
_entry.id   7093652e92243ef4e63f318096e0b126
#
_cell.length_a   1.000
_cell.length_b   1.000
_cell.length_c   1.000
_cell.angle_alpha   90.00
_cell.angle_beta   90.00
_cell.angle_gamma   90.00
#
_symmetry.space_group_name_H-M   'P 1'
#
loop_
_entity.id
_entity.type
_entity.pdbx_description
1 polymer ?
#
loop_
_entity_poly.entity_id
_entity_poly.type
_entity_poly.pdbx_seq_one_letter_code
_entity_poly.pdbx_strand_id
1 'polypeptide(L)'
;MSEKNIEIEEIVKVDDKLLTAMNHLIPQLSNSNSPPDRSALEEIVASDFSMLLAAFIDGEIVGSLTLIVFGIPTGKRAWIEDVVVDEKCRNKGVGEALNQNAINIARQLGAKTVDLTSRPSREAANRLYNRLGFVQRDTNIYRFEI
;
A
#
# COMPACT_ATOMS: atom_id res chain seq x y z
N MET A 1 -19.85 -12.28 -17.72
CA MET A 1 -18.72 -11.34 -17.56
C MET A 1 -17.61 -12.03 -16.79
N SER A 2 -16.44 -12.14 -17.37
CA SER A 2 -15.28 -12.66 -16.65
C SER A 2 -14.84 -11.62 -15.63
N GLU A 3 -14.79 -12.00 -14.35
CA GLU A 3 -14.12 -11.20 -13.35
C GLU A 3 -12.65 -11.09 -13.76
N LYS A 4 -12.13 -9.87 -13.84
CA LYS A 4 -10.71 -9.67 -14.11
C LYS A 4 -9.91 -10.19 -12.92
N ASN A 5 -8.95 -11.04 -13.21
CA ASN A 5 -8.09 -11.62 -12.20
C ASN A 5 -7.11 -10.58 -11.68
N ILE A 6 -7.18 -10.29 -10.38
CA ILE A 6 -6.27 -9.38 -9.69
C ILE A 6 -5.15 -10.20 -9.07
N GLU A 7 -3.91 -9.93 -9.47
CA GLU A 7 -2.73 -10.56 -8.90
C GLU A 7 -1.95 -9.54 -8.07
N ILE A 8 -1.54 -9.93 -6.86
CA ILE A 8 -0.71 -9.09 -6.00
C ILE A 8 0.68 -9.70 -5.91
N GLU A 9 1.68 -8.90 -6.20
CA GLU A 9 3.08 -9.32 -6.14
C GLU A 9 3.90 -8.36 -5.29
N GLU A 10 4.84 -8.91 -4.52
CA GLU A 10 5.91 -8.13 -3.92
C GLU A 10 6.94 -7.78 -4.99
N ILE A 11 7.26 -6.51 -5.11
CA ILE A 11 8.26 -6.04 -6.06
C ILE A 11 9.66 -6.30 -5.49
N VAL A 12 10.42 -7.11 -6.19
CA VAL A 12 11.80 -7.48 -5.81
C VAL A 12 12.85 -6.86 -6.72
N LYS A 13 12.42 -6.29 -7.85
CA LYS A 13 13.31 -5.66 -8.83
C LYS A 13 12.62 -4.45 -9.43
N VAL A 14 13.37 -3.37 -9.58
CA VAL A 14 12.90 -2.14 -10.25
C VAL A 14 13.18 -2.24 -11.75
N ASP A 15 12.13 -2.13 -12.53
CA ASP A 15 12.19 -2.11 -14.00
C ASP A 15 11.47 -0.86 -14.54
N ASP A 16 11.52 -0.66 -15.84
CA ASP A 16 10.89 0.48 -16.50
C ASP A 16 9.36 0.46 -16.36
N LYS A 17 8.77 -0.73 -16.32
CA LYS A 17 7.32 -0.90 -16.13
C LYS A 17 6.88 -0.38 -14.76
N LEU A 18 7.63 -0.71 -13.71
CA LEU A 18 7.37 -0.20 -12.36
C LEU A 18 7.53 1.32 -12.31
N LEU A 19 8.62 1.84 -12.88
CA LEU A 19 8.87 3.28 -12.88
C LEU A 19 7.75 4.05 -13.58
N THR A 20 7.31 3.57 -14.74
CA THR A 20 6.18 4.16 -15.49
C THR A 20 4.90 4.11 -14.67
N ALA A 21 4.62 2.97 -14.02
CA ALA A 21 3.43 2.81 -13.19
C ALA A 21 3.43 3.80 -12.00
N MET A 22 4.56 3.96 -11.32
CA MET A 22 4.67 4.90 -10.19
C MET A 22 4.49 6.34 -10.65
N ASN A 23 5.03 6.71 -11.81
CA ASN A 23 4.82 8.03 -12.40
C ASN A 23 3.35 8.33 -12.66
N HIS A 24 2.56 7.32 -12.96
CA HIS A 24 1.13 7.43 -13.19
C HIS A 24 0.30 7.40 -11.89
N LEU A 25 0.66 6.52 -10.95
CA LEU A 25 -0.12 6.27 -9.74
C LEU A 25 0.11 7.29 -8.62
N ILE A 26 1.36 7.65 -8.36
CA ILE A 26 1.70 8.49 -7.20
C ILE A 26 1.01 9.86 -7.24
N PRO A 27 0.92 10.57 -8.38
CA PRO A 27 0.16 11.82 -8.44
C PRO A 27 -1.32 11.67 -8.08
N GLN A 28 -1.88 10.48 -8.19
CA GLN A 28 -3.28 10.21 -7.82
C GLN A 28 -3.49 10.14 -6.30
N LEU A 29 -2.42 9.97 -5.51
CA LEU A 29 -2.49 10.04 -4.04
C LEU A 29 -2.66 11.48 -3.57
N SER A 30 -1.87 12.39 -4.12
CA SER A 30 -1.88 13.80 -3.78
C SER A 30 -1.16 14.58 -4.88
N ASN A 31 -1.72 15.72 -5.25
CA ASN A 31 -1.13 16.61 -6.25
C ASN A 31 0.22 17.22 -5.82
N SER A 32 0.54 17.16 -4.53
CA SER A 32 1.79 17.71 -3.97
C SER A 32 2.94 16.71 -3.97
N ASN A 33 2.69 15.42 -4.27
CA ASN A 33 3.72 14.40 -4.25
C ASN A 33 4.34 14.23 -5.64
N SER A 34 5.69 14.30 -5.68
CA SER A 34 6.45 13.93 -6.87
C SER A 34 6.63 12.41 -6.91
N PRO A 35 6.52 11.79 -8.09
CA PRO A 35 6.82 10.36 -8.21
C PRO A 35 8.27 10.06 -7.83
N PRO A 36 8.56 8.88 -7.27
CA PRO A 36 9.93 8.49 -6.96
C PRO A 36 10.73 8.23 -8.24
N ASP A 37 12.01 8.56 -8.21
CA ASP A 37 12.92 8.15 -9.26
C ASP A 37 13.36 6.68 -9.07
N ARG A 38 14.14 6.17 -10.02
CA ARG A 38 14.63 4.79 -9.96
C ARG A 38 15.42 4.51 -8.68
N SER A 39 16.29 5.43 -8.29
CA SER A 39 17.13 5.28 -7.10
C SER A 39 16.27 5.15 -5.82
N ALA A 40 15.26 5.98 -5.68
CA ALA A 40 14.34 5.92 -4.54
C ALA A 40 13.58 4.59 -4.50
N LEU A 41 13.13 4.09 -5.65
CA LEU A 41 12.46 2.79 -5.73
C LEU A 41 13.42 1.65 -5.39
N GLU A 42 14.65 1.70 -5.84
CA GLU A 42 15.68 0.70 -5.52
C GLU A 42 15.98 0.66 -4.02
N GLU A 43 16.01 1.81 -3.36
CA GLU A 43 16.15 1.88 -1.90
C GLU A 43 15.00 1.18 -1.18
N ILE A 44 13.77 1.42 -1.62
CA ILE A 44 12.59 0.79 -1.03
C ILE A 44 12.67 -0.74 -1.20
N VAL A 45 12.94 -1.19 -2.41
CA VAL A 45 13.00 -2.63 -2.74
C VAL A 45 14.15 -3.34 -2.01
N ALA A 46 15.26 -2.65 -1.76
CA ALA A 46 16.39 -3.21 -1.02
C ALA A 46 16.20 -3.18 0.51
N SER A 47 15.20 -2.49 1.02
CA SER A 47 14.95 -2.36 2.46
C SER A 47 14.53 -3.70 3.08
N ASP A 48 15.06 -3.98 4.28
CA ASP A 48 14.64 -5.12 5.08
C ASP A 48 13.28 -4.91 5.75
N PHE A 49 12.79 -3.67 5.79
CA PHE A 49 11.58 -3.29 6.54
C PHE A 49 10.41 -2.91 5.64
N SER A 50 10.67 -2.42 4.44
CA SER A 50 9.65 -1.96 3.52
C SER A 50 9.45 -2.97 2.40
N MET A 51 8.19 -3.28 2.13
CA MET A 51 7.78 -4.15 1.02
C MET A 51 6.82 -3.39 0.14
N LEU A 52 7.19 -3.23 -1.13
CA LEU A 52 6.34 -2.62 -2.13
C LEU A 52 5.49 -3.70 -2.79
N LEU A 53 4.18 -3.63 -2.60
CA LEU A 53 3.22 -4.54 -3.24
C LEU A 53 2.61 -3.84 -4.45
N ALA A 54 2.48 -4.57 -5.54
CA ALA A 54 1.81 -4.08 -6.73
C ALA A 54 0.65 -4.99 -7.10
N ALA A 55 -0.44 -4.38 -7.54
CA ALA A 55 -1.60 -5.08 -8.05
C ALA A 55 -1.57 -5.08 -9.58
N PHE A 56 -1.78 -6.25 -10.17
CA PHE A 56 -1.77 -6.45 -11.62
C PHE A 56 -3.14 -6.90 -12.10
N ILE A 57 -3.59 -6.32 -13.21
CA ILE A 57 -4.72 -6.81 -14.00
C ILE A 57 -4.21 -6.95 -15.43
N ASP A 58 -4.35 -8.14 -16.03
CA ASP A 58 -3.89 -8.42 -17.39
C ASP A 58 -2.42 -8.01 -17.63
N GLY A 59 -1.57 -8.23 -16.62
CA GLY A 59 -0.15 -7.90 -16.68
C GLY A 59 0.19 -6.43 -16.47
N GLU A 60 -0.79 -5.56 -16.28
CA GLU A 60 -0.59 -4.13 -16.04
C GLU A 60 -0.69 -3.77 -14.57
N ILE A 61 0.21 -2.92 -14.08
CA ILE A 61 0.17 -2.44 -12.70
C ILE A 61 -0.95 -1.41 -12.55
N VAL A 62 -1.93 -1.72 -11.71
CA VAL A 62 -3.13 -0.89 -11.50
C VAL A 62 -3.26 -0.36 -10.08
N GLY A 63 -2.35 -0.73 -9.21
CA GLY A 63 -2.36 -0.25 -7.82
C GLY A 63 -1.09 -0.63 -7.10
N SER A 64 -0.87 0.01 -5.97
CA SER A 64 0.32 -0.20 -5.14
C SER A 64 0.03 0.09 -3.69
N LEU A 65 0.82 -0.55 -2.81
CA LEU A 65 0.76 -0.38 -1.37
C LEU A 65 2.16 -0.63 -0.81
N THR A 66 2.59 0.16 0.16
CA THR A 66 3.84 -0.11 0.87
C THR A 66 3.51 -0.64 2.26
N LEU A 67 4.03 -1.82 2.58
CA LEU A 67 3.93 -2.43 3.89
C LEU A 67 5.27 -2.31 4.61
N ILE A 68 5.25 -1.79 5.83
CA ILE A 68 6.43 -1.69 6.68
C ILE A 68 6.24 -2.62 7.87
N VAL A 69 7.22 -3.50 8.13
CA VAL A 69 7.23 -4.37 9.31
C VAL A 69 8.49 -4.09 10.09
N PHE A 70 8.35 -3.77 11.36
CA PHE A 70 9.47 -3.33 12.19
C PHE A 70 9.32 -3.86 13.62
N GLY A 71 10.46 -3.99 14.30
CA GLY A 71 10.51 -4.42 15.70
C GLY A 71 10.65 -3.24 16.64
N ILE A 72 9.89 -3.27 17.73
CA ILE A 72 10.01 -2.34 18.86
C ILE A 72 10.01 -3.18 20.16
N PRO A 73 10.39 -2.60 21.31
CA PRO A 73 10.47 -3.40 22.55
C PRO A 73 9.17 -4.12 22.94
N THR A 74 8.02 -3.62 22.54
CA THR A 74 6.73 -4.25 22.83
C THR A 74 6.31 -5.30 21.80
N GLY A 75 7.11 -5.53 20.77
CA GLY A 75 6.87 -6.56 19.74
C GLY A 75 6.90 -6.00 18.32
N LYS A 76 6.73 -6.89 17.36
CA LYS A 76 6.64 -6.48 15.94
C LYS A 76 5.33 -5.76 15.64
N ARG A 77 5.46 -4.72 14.84
CA ARG A 77 4.33 -3.92 14.32
C ARG A 77 4.43 -3.82 12.81
N ALA A 78 3.29 -3.66 12.16
CA ALA A 78 3.23 -3.36 10.74
C ALA A 78 2.49 -2.04 10.51
N TRP A 79 2.83 -1.38 9.40
CA TRP A 79 2.25 -0.12 8.98
C TRP A 79 2.01 -0.14 7.48
N ILE A 80 0.88 0.37 7.05
CA ILE A 80 0.54 0.47 5.62
C ILE A 80 0.59 1.94 5.21
N GLU A 81 1.30 2.22 4.12
CA GLU A 81 1.47 3.55 3.56
C GLU A 81 1.18 3.56 2.05
N ASP A 82 0.78 4.73 1.55
CA ASP A 82 0.66 5.03 0.13
C ASP A 82 -0.15 3.99 -0.65
N VAL A 83 -1.35 3.68 -0.16
CA VAL A 83 -2.29 2.83 -0.89
C VAL A 83 -2.89 3.62 -2.03
N VAL A 84 -2.65 3.20 -3.25
CA VAL A 84 -3.20 3.85 -4.44
C VAL A 84 -3.74 2.81 -5.41
N VAL A 85 -4.91 3.08 -5.96
CA VAL A 85 -5.52 2.31 -7.04
C VAL A 85 -5.80 3.27 -8.19
N ASP A 86 -5.38 2.90 -9.39
CA ASP A 86 -5.67 3.68 -10.59
C ASP A 86 -7.17 4.00 -10.65
N GLU A 87 -7.51 5.25 -10.85
CA GLU A 87 -8.91 5.70 -10.89
C GLU A 87 -9.76 4.93 -11.91
N LYS A 88 -9.15 4.46 -13.01
CA LYS A 88 -9.82 3.62 -14.02
C LYS A 88 -10.14 2.22 -13.52
N CYS A 89 -9.51 1.79 -12.44
CA CYS A 89 -9.63 0.44 -11.90
C CYS A 89 -10.27 0.42 -10.50
N ARG A 90 -10.86 1.53 -10.05
CA ARG A 90 -11.56 1.59 -8.77
C ARG A 90 -12.86 0.80 -8.83
N ASN A 91 -13.35 0.39 -7.66
CA ASN A 91 -14.56 -0.42 -7.48
C ASN A 91 -14.47 -1.82 -8.10
N LYS A 92 -13.26 -2.35 -8.28
CA LYS A 92 -13.00 -3.70 -8.81
C LYS A 92 -12.36 -4.64 -7.79
N GLY A 93 -12.22 -4.19 -6.53
CA GLY A 93 -11.61 -5.00 -5.48
C GLY A 93 -10.09 -4.92 -5.40
N VAL A 94 -9.43 -4.01 -6.11
CA VAL A 94 -7.96 -3.89 -6.11
C VAL A 94 -7.44 -3.47 -4.73
N GLY A 95 -8.06 -2.44 -4.14
CA GLY A 95 -7.67 -1.96 -2.80
C GLY A 95 -7.86 -3.02 -1.74
N GLU A 96 -8.97 -3.77 -1.80
CA GLU A 96 -9.21 -4.89 -0.89
C GLU A 96 -8.14 -5.97 -1.02
N ALA A 97 -7.80 -6.36 -2.26
CA ALA A 97 -6.78 -7.37 -2.52
C ALA A 97 -5.40 -6.94 -2.01
N LEU A 98 -5.01 -5.68 -2.24
CA LEU A 98 -3.74 -5.14 -1.74
C LEU A 98 -3.68 -5.18 -0.22
N ASN A 99 -4.70 -4.67 0.44
CA ASN A 99 -4.73 -4.61 1.91
C ASN A 99 -4.79 -6.00 2.53
N GLN A 100 -5.58 -6.91 1.96
CA GLN A 100 -5.68 -8.28 2.46
C GLN A 100 -4.34 -9.01 2.35
N ASN A 101 -3.62 -8.83 1.24
CA ASN A 101 -2.28 -9.38 1.07
C ASN A 101 -1.31 -8.81 2.10
N ALA A 102 -1.34 -7.50 2.32
CA ALA A 102 -0.49 -6.85 3.32
C ALA A 102 -0.75 -7.41 4.72
N ILE A 103 -2.00 -7.57 5.10
CA ILE A 103 -2.38 -8.16 6.40
C ILE A 103 -1.84 -9.59 6.52
N ASN A 104 -1.98 -10.40 5.48
CA ASN A 104 -1.51 -11.77 5.48
C ASN A 104 0.03 -11.86 5.62
N ILE A 105 0.76 -11.01 4.90
CA ILE A 105 2.22 -10.93 5.00
C ILE A 105 2.63 -10.49 6.42
N ALA A 106 2.01 -9.46 6.95
CA ALA A 106 2.30 -8.97 8.31
C ALA A 106 2.07 -10.07 9.35
N ARG A 107 0.99 -10.83 9.22
CA ARG A 107 0.69 -11.96 10.10
C ARG A 107 1.76 -13.04 10.01
N GLN A 108 2.18 -13.41 8.80
CA GLN A 108 3.23 -14.41 8.58
C GLN A 108 4.57 -13.98 9.16
N LEU A 109 4.87 -12.68 9.13
CA LEU A 109 6.10 -12.12 9.68
C LEU A 109 6.05 -11.90 11.20
N GLY A 110 4.92 -12.20 11.84
CA GLY A 110 4.78 -12.12 13.28
C GLY A 110 4.40 -10.75 13.83
N ALA A 111 3.90 -9.85 13.00
CA ALA A 111 3.40 -8.55 13.45
C ALA A 111 2.15 -8.76 14.32
N LYS A 112 2.07 -8.03 15.42
CA LYS A 112 0.91 -8.07 16.32
C LYS A 112 -0.23 -7.20 15.84
N THR A 113 0.08 -6.12 15.15
CA THR A 113 -0.90 -5.15 14.65
C THR A 113 -0.47 -4.63 13.29
N VAL A 114 -1.46 -4.18 12.52
CA VAL A 114 -1.26 -3.43 11.29
C VAL A 114 -2.02 -2.12 11.43
N ASP A 115 -1.29 -1.01 11.40
CA ASP A 115 -1.87 0.32 11.49
C ASP A 115 -1.78 1.05 10.14
N LEU A 116 -2.68 1.98 9.94
CA LEU A 116 -2.65 2.92 8.84
C LEU A 116 -3.35 4.22 9.24
N THR A 117 -3.12 5.28 8.49
CA THR A 117 -3.89 6.51 8.64
C THR A 117 -4.74 6.74 7.40
N SER A 118 -5.93 7.30 7.60
CA SER A 118 -6.84 7.65 6.52
C SER A 118 -7.61 8.91 6.91
N ARG A 119 -7.67 9.86 6.00
CA ARG A 119 -8.44 11.10 6.25
C ARG A 119 -9.93 10.78 6.33
N PRO A 120 -10.68 11.45 7.21
CA PRO A 120 -12.13 11.24 7.30
C PRO A 120 -12.87 11.46 5.98
N SER A 121 -12.37 12.36 5.13
CA SER A 121 -12.96 12.65 3.81
C SER A 121 -12.86 11.51 2.80
N ARG A 122 -11.97 10.54 3.04
CA ARG A 122 -11.81 9.36 2.18
C ARG A 122 -12.82 8.28 2.55
N GLU A 123 -14.09 8.56 2.33
CA GLU A 123 -15.20 7.72 2.79
C GLU A 123 -15.15 6.29 2.25
N ALA A 124 -14.88 6.13 0.96
CA ALA A 124 -14.81 4.80 0.34
C ALA A 124 -13.67 3.96 0.92
N ALA A 125 -12.49 4.55 1.13
CA ALA A 125 -11.35 3.89 1.73
C ALA A 125 -11.65 3.49 3.18
N ASN A 126 -12.26 4.39 3.95
CA ASN A 126 -12.63 4.12 5.34
C ASN A 126 -13.66 2.97 5.45
N ARG A 127 -14.63 2.93 4.54
CA ARG A 127 -15.57 1.79 4.48
C ARG A 127 -14.85 0.48 4.21
N LEU A 128 -13.86 0.49 3.29
CA LEU A 128 -13.05 -0.67 2.99
C LEU A 128 -12.30 -1.15 4.23
N TYR A 129 -11.63 -0.24 4.95
CA TYR A 129 -10.86 -0.60 6.14
C TYR A 129 -11.76 -1.21 7.22
N ASN A 130 -12.93 -0.62 7.47
CA ASN A 130 -13.89 -1.18 8.41
C ASN A 130 -14.35 -2.57 7.99
N ARG A 131 -14.62 -2.78 6.71
CA ARG A 131 -15.05 -4.08 6.18
C ARG A 131 -13.96 -5.14 6.32
N LEU A 132 -12.68 -4.76 6.22
CA LEU A 132 -11.55 -5.66 6.40
C LEU A 132 -11.27 -6.00 7.87
N GLY A 133 -11.87 -5.28 8.80
CA GLY A 133 -11.69 -5.52 10.22
C GLY A 133 -10.80 -4.53 10.94
N PHE A 134 -10.33 -3.47 10.25
CA PHE A 134 -9.64 -2.38 10.94
C PHE A 134 -10.62 -1.63 11.83
N VAL A 135 -10.15 -1.24 13.00
CA VAL A 135 -10.92 -0.48 13.99
C VAL A 135 -10.27 0.87 14.19
N GLN A 136 -11.05 1.94 14.11
CA GLN A 136 -10.56 3.27 14.38
C GLN A 136 -10.07 3.38 15.82
N ARG A 137 -8.82 3.83 16.00
CA ARG A 137 -8.23 3.97 17.34
C ARG A 137 -8.56 5.33 17.93
N ASP A 138 -8.74 5.34 19.26
CA ASP A 138 -8.85 6.56 20.03
C ASP A 138 -7.44 7.02 20.42
N THR A 139 -6.78 7.71 19.51
CA THR A 139 -5.40 8.18 19.67
C THR A 139 -5.17 9.39 18.76
N ASN A 140 -4.11 10.15 19.05
CA ASN A 140 -3.72 11.28 18.23
C ASN A 140 -2.52 10.94 17.37
N ILE A 141 -2.51 11.46 16.16
CA ILE A 141 -1.37 11.38 15.23
C ILE A 141 -0.70 12.75 15.19
N TYR A 142 0.59 12.79 15.46
CA TYR A 142 1.37 14.02 15.42
C TYR A 142 2.40 13.96 14.32
N ARG A 143 2.64 15.10 13.66
CA ARG A 143 3.68 15.22 12.63
C ARG A 143 4.58 16.42 12.94
N PHE A 144 5.87 16.18 12.90
CA PHE A 144 6.87 17.25 12.89
C PHE A 144 7.47 17.30 11.49
N GLU A 145 7.36 18.42 10.81
CA GLU A 145 7.97 18.62 9.48
C GLU A 145 9.46 18.91 9.63
N ILE A 146 10.27 18.26 8.81
CA ILE A 146 11.73 18.44 8.80
C ILE A 146 12.15 19.37 7.68
#